data_f6a4c2c73dc0d944a037944103868f9d
#
_entry.id   f6a4c2c73dc0d944a037944103868f9d
#
_cell.length_a   1.000
_cell.length_b   1.000
_cell.length_c   1.000
_cell.angle_alpha   90.00
_cell.angle_beta   90.00
_cell.angle_gamma   90.00
#
_symmetry.space_group_name_H-M   'P 1'
#
loop_
_entity.id
_entity.type
_entity.pdbx_description
1 polymer ?
#
loop_
_entity_poly.entity_id
_entity_poly.type
_entity_poly.pdbx_seq_one_letter_code
_entity_poly.pdbx_strand_id
1 'polypeptide(L)'
;MSFSAQVGNAVGSIAGVAKTVSELTSLFSGSGYWSQLRPASYNGVPFAVLSETGRFGRRSVVHEYPNKETMPWIEDLGLQTNVFRVSGFLVENSLVYGGGPVLDQRDRLLKVIQGGATGSTKAPGLGTLVHPTYGTLKANCMEVEFGTSWDRGRVVEVRFVFVRGGDRLYPQAKKPTASAVESAASDLNASSLLSFAKRIASAISAGAQVVQSAVSTVVGWYQSVTTLIHDVKRFWNSVSTLAGNFGRLFGGGNEGYAGSNPKAASTATVASLISADTLNRAAVVAAGSALTAAASNVGTDQTSFATAARAVVSALAASASSPSDGIRLLSSLLSYAPPPVVGSSQVAIAQTTMQTSCADLLRRATVSQIAVSASAYQPVSADDASEVRDAIAALLDSEITIAANQGEDGVYLSLRGLRQAVVADLDARGSGLASVQVFSFGNTLPALALANRLYRDATRSDELVSQANPIHPAFMPVKFSALSN
;
A
#
# COMPACT_ATOMS: atom_id res chain seq x y z
N MET A 1 0.40 -25.91 -82.76
CA MET A 1 -0.52 -26.33 -81.72
C MET A 1 -0.11 -25.62 -80.44
N SER A 2 -0.89 -25.02 -80.06
CA SER A 2 -1.21 -23.67 -79.64
C SER A 2 -0.93 -23.56 -78.16
N PHE A 3 -0.21 -22.54 -77.83
CA PHE A 3 0.09 -22.08 -76.49
C PHE A 3 -1.21 -21.96 -75.62
N SER A 4 -2.36 -21.80 -76.25
CA SER A 4 -3.66 -21.76 -75.64
C SER A 4 -4.14 -23.09 -75.01
N ALA A 5 -3.73 -24.24 -75.62
CA ALA A 5 -4.12 -25.53 -75.01
C ALA A 5 -3.27 -25.92 -73.79
N GLN A 6 -1.99 -25.47 -73.78
CA GLN A 6 -1.14 -25.66 -72.60
C GLN A 6 -1.54 -24.73 -71.41
N VAL A 7 -1.97 -23.53 -71.72
CA VAL A 7 -2.50 -22.60 -70.70
C VAL A 7 -3.84 -23.10 -70.16
N GLY A 8 -4.68 -23.70 -71.03
CA GLY A 8 -5.95 -24.27 -70.57
C GLY A 8 -5.77 -25.47 -69.63
N ASN A 9 -4.79 -26.32 -69.87
CA ASN A 9 -4.46 -27.44 -68.99
C ASN A 9 -3.78 -26.98 -67.69
N ALA A 10 -2.92 -25.98 -67.79
CA ALA A 10 -2.34 -25.36 -66.58
C ALA A 10 -3.40 -24.61 -65.70
N VAL A 11 -4.31 -23.93 -66.35
CA VAL A 11 -5.42 -23.28 -65.72
C VAL A 11 -6.40 -24.30 -65.14
N GLY A 12 -6.65 -25.40 -65.80
CA GLY A 12 -7.46 -26.49 -65.29
C GLY A 12 -6.82 -27.19 -64.09
N SER A 13 -5.51 -27.39 -64.09
CA SER A 13 -4.78 -27.94 -62.92
C SER A 13 -4.71 -26.97 -61.76
N ILE A 14 -4.54 -25.66 -62.03
CA ILE A 14 -4.59 -24.61 -61.02
C ILE A 14 -6.00 -24.47 -60.47
N ALA A 15 -7.03 -24.54 -61.33
CA ALA A 15 -8.42 -24.52 -60.89
C ALA A 15 -8.78 -25.77 -60.07
N GLY A 16 -8.22 -26.93 -60.43
CA GLY A 16 -8.36 -28.16 -59.59
C GLY A 16 -7.71 -28.04 -58.23
N VAL A 17 -6.49 -27.52 -58.20
CA VAL A 17 -5.79 -27.25 -56.91
C VAL A 17 -6.47 -26.13 -56.15
N ALA A 18 -6.95 -25.06 -56.80
CA ALA A 18 -7.71 -24.01 -56.18
C ALA A 18 -9.06 -24.53 -55.66
N LYS A 19 -9.68 -25.46 -56.37
CA LYS A 19 -10.94 -26.08 -55.93
C LYS A 19 -10.73 -27.00 -54.74
N THR A 20 -9.68 -27.81 -54.70
CA THR A 20 -9.29 -28.63 -53.55
C THR A 20 -8.85 -27.77 -52.37
N VAL A 21 -8.15 -26.66 -52.59
CA VAL A 21 -7.82 -25.68 -51.52
C VAL A 21 -9.06 -24.94 -51.07
N SER A 22 -9.99 -24.58 -51.97
CA SER A 22 -11.25 -23.93 -51.54
C SER A 22 -12.19 -24.92 -50.87
N GLU A 23 -12.22 -26.20 -51.26
CA GLU A 23 -12.96 -27.24 -50.55
C GLU A 23 -12.32 -27.56 -49.19
N LEU A 24 -10.99 -27.59 -49.07
CA LEU A 24 -10.29 -27.65 -47.80
C LEU A 24 -10.60 -26.37 -46.93
N THR A 25 -10.57 -25.20 -47.54
CA THR A 25 -10.90 -23.95 -46.87
C THR A 25 -12.37 -23.90 -46.44
N SER A 26 -13.30 -24.45 -47.25
CA SER A 26 -14.72 -24.53 -46.89
C SER A 26 -15.01 -25.57 -45.82
N LEU A 27 -14.20 -26.61 -45.68
CA LEU A 27 -14.23 -27.52 -44.53
C LEU A 27 -13.82 -26.82 -43.25
N PHE A 28 -12.97 -25.81 -43.33
CA PHE A 28 -12.51 -25.02 -42.18
C PHE A 28 -13.32 -23.70 -41.95
N SER A 29 -14.09 -23.23 -42.96
CA SER A 29 -14.87 -21.99 -42.86
C SER A 29 -16.34 -22.19 -42.54
N GLY A 30 -16.81 -23.41 -42.44
CA GLY A 30 -18.16 -23.73 -41.97
C GLY A 30 -18.30 -23.68 -40.43
N SER A 31 -19.49 -23.63 -39.89
CA SER A 31 -19.78 -23.71 -38.44
C SER A 31 -19.52 -25.12 -37.84
N GLY A 32 -18.76 -25.97 -38.55
CA GLY A 32 -18.42 -27.32 -38.17
C GLY A 32 -17.25 -27.44 -37.20
N TYR A 33 -17.01 -28.63 -36.66
CA TYR A 33 -15.91 -28.95 -35.77
C TYR A 33 -14.54 -28.43 -36.25
N TRP A 34 -14.23 -28.64 -37.53
CA TRP A 34 -12.94 -28.26 -38.12
C TRP A 34 -12.68 -26.75 -38.17
N SER A 35 -13.71 -25.94 -38.28
CA SER A 35 -13.58 -24.48 -38.29
C SER A 35 -13.27 -23.88 -36.88
N GLN A 36 -13.52 -24.67 -35.83
CA GLN A 36 -13.26 -24.26 -34.45
C GLN A 36 -11.83 -24.64 -34.03
N LEU A 37 -11.12 -25.48 -34.76
CA LEU A 37 -9.75 -25.88 -34.48
C LEU A 37 -8.77 -24.75 -34.80
N ARG A 38 -7.80 -24.55 -33.93
CA ARG A 38 -6.71 -23.56 -34.08
C ARG A 38 -5.42 -24.28 -34.44
N PRO A 39 -4.54 -23.70 -35.31
CA PRO A 39 -3.22 -24.24 -35.55
C PRO A 39 -2.43 -24.33 -34.24
N ALA A 40 -1.96 -25.54 -33.91
CA ALA A 40 -1.20 -25.76 -32.70
C ALA A 40 0.17 -25.08 -32.76
N SER A 41 0.55 -24.37 -31.70
CA SER A 41 1.90 -23.81 -31.59
C SER A 41 2.27 -23.61 -30.11
N TYR A 42 3.56 -23.66 -29.84
CA TYR A 42 4.10 -23.30 -28.53
C TYR A 42 5.13 -22.16 -28.69
N ASN A 43 4.88 -21.04 -28.06
CA ASN A 43 5.64 -19.79 -28.22
C ASN A 43 5.90 -19.42 -29.69
N GLY A 44 4.91 -19.62 -30.56
CA GLY A 44 4.98 -19.32 -31.98
C GLY A 44 5.65 -20.40 -32.86
N VAL A 45 6.16 -21.49 -32.26
CA VAL A 45 6.69 -22.63 -33.05
C VAL A 45 5.55 -23.62 -33.32
N PRO A 46 5.13 -23.79 -34.58
CA PRO A 46 4.00 -24.64 -34.93
C PRO A 46 4.37 -26.12 -34.90
N PHE A 47 3.39 -26.98 -34.67
CA PHE A 47 3.47 -28.43 -34.76
C PHE A 47 2.11 -29.03 -35.14
N ALA A 48 2.11 -30.23 -35.66
CA ALA A 48 0.90 -30.97 -35.99
C ALA A 48 0.46 -31.79 -34.77
N VAL A 49 -0.85 -31.86 -34.48
CA VAL A 49 -1.42 -32.64 -33.38
C VAL A 49 -2.10 -33.89 -33.95
N LEU A 50 -1.74 -35.03 -33.40
CA LEU A 50 -2.34 -36.34 -33.76
C LEU A 50 -3.42 -36.72 -32.75
N SER A 51 -3.13 -36.54 -31.46
CA SER A 51 -4.06 -36.83 -30.37
C SER A 51 -3.78 -35.92 -29.17
N GLU A 52 -4.82 -35.67 -28.40
CA GLU A 52 -4.73 -34.84 -27.19
C GLU A 52 -5.55 -35.45 -26.05
N THR A 53 -5.09 -35.25 -24.84
CA THR A 53 -5.79 -35.62 -23.61
C THR A 53 -5.67 -34.51 -22.59
N GLY A 54 -6.80 -33.95 -22.15
CA GLY A 54 -6.85 -32.94 -21.09
C GLY A 54 -7.31 -33.56 -19.76
N ARG A 55 -6.62 -33.24 -18.67
CA ARG A 55 -7.01 -33.63 -17.32
C ARG A 55 -7.47 -32.40 -16.54
N PHE A 56 -8.72 -32.41 -16.12
CA PHE A 56 -9.37 -31.34 -15.38
C PHE A 56 -10.03 -31.92 -14.12
N GLY A 57 -10.21 -31.07 -13.10
CA GLY A 57 -10.91 -31.51 -11.90
C GLY A 57 -10.80 -30.50 -10.77
N ARG A 58 -11.27 -30.91 -9.62
CA ARG A 58 -11.13 -30.22 -8.34
C ARG A 58 -10.27 -31.04 -7.41
N ARG A 59 -9.50 -30.38 -6.54
CA ARG A 59 -8.84 -31.05 -5.42
C ARG A 59 -9.88 -31.20 -4.32
N SER A 60 -10.20 -32.44 -3.96
CA SER A 60 -11.16 -32.73 -2.94
C SER A 60 -10.60 -33.75 -1.96
N VAL A 61 -10.90 -33.56 -0.69
CA VAL A 61 -10.62 -34.56 0.35
C VAL A 61 -11.94 -35.16 0.77
N VAL A 62 -11.99 -36.49 0.77
CA VAL A 62 -13.18 -37.26 1.20
C VAL A 62 -13.00 -37.63 2.67
N HIS A 63 -13.88 -37.13 3.54
CA HIS A 63 -13.91 -37.45 4.95
C HIS A 63 -14.99 -38.53 5.14
N GLU A 64 -14.54 -39.74 5.42
CA GLU A 64 -15.45 -40.86 5.72
C GLU A 64 -15.79 -40.86 7.22
N TYR A 65 -17.09 -41.05 7.53
CA TYR A 65 -17.50 -41.21 8.91
C TYR A 65 -17.24 -42.68 9.39
N PRO A 66 -16.91 -42.86 10.66
CA PRO A 66 -16.69 -44.22 11.23
C PRO A 66 -17.91 -45.15 11.06
N ASN A 67 -19.09 -44.56 11.09
CA ASN A 67 -20.33 -45.28 10.78
C ASN A 67 -20.67 -45.07 9.30
N LYS A 68 -20.63 -46.16 8.50
CA LYS A 68 -20.82 -46.12 7.04
C LYS A 68 -22.26 -45.90 6.57
N GLU A 69 -23.20 -45.68 7.49
CA GLU A 69 -24.62 -45.42 7.15
C GLU A 69 -24.83 -43.97 6.58
N THR A 70 -23.86 -43.08 6.71
CA THR A 70 -23.95 -41.69 6.26
C THR A 70 -23.05 -41.46 5.06
N MET A 71 -23.49 -40.60 4.10
CA MET A 71 -22.68 -40.18 2.97
C MET A 71 -21.41 -39.44 3.45
N PRO A 72 -20.25 -39.69 2.84
CA PRO A 72 -19.02 -39.00 3.21
C PRO A 72 -19.15 -37.51 2.92
N TRP A 73 -18.51 -36.68 3.77
CA TRP A 73 -18.39 -35.27 3.52
C TRP A 73 -17.17 -34.99 2.61
N ILE A 74 -17.38 -34.18 1.58
CA ILE A 74 -16.36 -33.86 0.60
C ILE A 74 -15.93 -32.41 0.82
N GLU A 75 -14.68 -32.22 1.22
CA GLU A 75 -14.05 -30.93 1.34
C GLU A 75 -13.43 -30.55 -0.02
N ASP A 76 -13.82 -29.38 -0.53
CA ASP A 76 -13.31 -28.85 -1.79
C ASP A 76 -12.13 -27.90 -1.53
N LEU A 77 -10.93 -28.28 -1.97
CA LEU A 77 -9.69 -27.50 -1.86
C LEU A 77 -9.41 -26.63 -3.10
N GLY A 78 -10.39 -26.46 -3.98
CA GLY A 78 -10.29 -25.64 -5.18
C GLY A 78 -9.93 -26.43 -6.45
N LEU A 79 -9.58 -25.69 -7.52
CA LEU A 79 -9.31 -26.28 -8.83
C LEU A 79 -8.03 -27.14 -8.82
N GLN A 80 -8.09 -28.29 -9.46
CA GLN A 80 -6.92 -29.10 -9.75
C GLN A 80 -6.10 -28.44 -10.88
N THR A 81 -4.80 -28.64 -10.85
CA THR A 81 -3.90 -28.20 -11.93
C THR A 81 -4.27 -28.90 -13.24
N ASN A 82 -4.59 -28.13 -14.28
CA ASN A 82 -4.94 -28.66 -15.58
C ASN A 82 -3.67 -29.13 -16.30
N VAL A 83 -3.71 -30.38 -16.78
CA VAL A 83 -2.61 -31.02 -17.50
C VAL A 83 -3.09 -31.43 -18.88
N PHE A 84 -2.32 -31.07 -19.91
CA PHE A 84 -2.60 -31.42 -21.31
C PHE A 84 -1.48 -32.32 -21.80
N ARG A 85 -1.81 -33.50 -22.28
CA ARG A 85 -0.89 -34.38 -23.01
C ARG A 85 -1.25 -34.31 -24.47
N VAL A 86 -0.27 -33.90 -25.29
CA VAL A 86 -0.44 -33.71 -26.71
C VAL A 86 0.58 -34.59 -27.42
N SER A 87 0.10 -35.50 -28.25
CA SER A 87 0.92 -36.29 -29.17
C SER A 87 0.80 -35.70 -30.55
N GLY A 88 1.89 -35.41 -31.18
CA GLY A 88 1.93 -34.76 -32.47
C GLY A 88 3.14 -35.16 -33.29
N PHE A 89 3.38 -34.49 -34.40
CA PHE A 89 4.53 -34.71 -35.25
C PHE A 89 4.98 -33.41 -35.90
N LEU A 90 6.25 -33.40 -36.28
CA LEU A 90 6.85 -32.41 -37.18
C LEU A 90 7.13 -33.08 -38.50
N VAL A 91 6.82 -32.41 -39.61
CA VAL A 91 7.06 -32.90 -40.95
C VAL A 91 7.84 -31.87 -41.75
N GLU A 92 8.75 -32.37 -42.59
CA GLU A 92 9.59 -31.52 -43.41
C GLU A 92 8.75 -30.74 -44.42
N ASN A 93 8.97 -29.43 -44.48
CA ASN A 93 8.34 -28.50 -45.42
C ASN A 93 6.81 -28.59 -45.47
N SER A 94 6.18 -28.67 -44.29
CA SER A 94 4.72 -28.72 -44.19
C SER A 94 4.07 -27.51 -44.87
N LEU A 95 3.17 -27.77 -45.80
CA LEU A 95 2.34 -26.74 -46.45
C LEU A 95 1.22 -26.23 -45.53
N VAL A 96 0.87 -26.97 -44.49
CA VAL A 96 -0.23 -26.63 -43.56
C VAL A 96 0.19 -25.62 -42.50
N TYR A 97 1.39 -25.77 -41.94
CA TYR A 97 1.88 -24.89 -40.88
C TYR A 97 3.25 -24.23 -41.14
N GLY A 98 3.82 -24.39 -42.35
CA GLY A 98 4.97 -23.64 -42.81
C GLY A 98 6.25 -23.86 -41.97
N GLY A 99 6.56 -25.09 -41.58
CA GLY A 99 7.61 -25.38 -40.60
C GLY A 99 9.06 -25.30 -41.13
N GLY A 100 9.31 -25.53 -42.39
CA GLY A 100 10.65 -25.66 -42.97
C GLY A 100 11.29 -27.04 -42.69
N PRO A 101 12.66 -27.17 -42.72
CA PRO A 101 13.35 -28.43 -42.44
C PRO A 101 12.99 -29.02 -41.09
N VAL A 102 12.76 -30.31 -41.01
CA VAL A 102 12.22 -30.95 -39.78
C VAL A 102 13.18 -30.88 -38.60
N LEU A 103 14.49 -30.95 -38.82
CA LEU A 103 15.49 -30.84 -37.78
C LEU A 103 15.54 -29.40 -37.21
N ASP A 104 15.42 -28.40 -38.05
CA ASP A 104 15.37 -27.00 -37.63
C ASP A 104 14.09 -26.71 -36.85
N GLN A 105 12.96 -27.33 -37.20
CA GLN A 105 11.73 -27.23 -36.45
C GLN A 105 11.89 -27.82 -35.03
N ARG A 106 12.50 -29.01 -34.92
CA ARG A 106 12.80 -29.66 -33.65
C ARG A 106 13.71 -28.78 -32.80
N ASP A 107 14.80 -28.27 -33.34
CA ASP A 107 15.78 -27.48 -32.62
C ASP A 107 15.21 -26.13 -32.17
N ARG A 108 14.38 -25.47 -32.99
CA ARG A 108 13.62 -24.29 -32.58
C ARG A 108 12.67 -24.59 -31.42
N LEU A 109 11.95 -25.69 -31.47
CA LEU A 109 11.02 -26.12 -30.43
C LEU A 109 11.75 -26.44 -29.15
N LEU A 110 12.87 -27.17 -29.23
CA LEU A 110 13.73 -27.46 -28.09
C LEU A 110 14.30 -26.20 -27.46
N LYS A 111 14.79 -25.27 -28.26
CA LYS A 111 15.31 -23.97 -27.79
C LYS A 111 14.24 -23.15 -27.07
N VAL A 112 13.01 -23.14 -27.55
CA VAL A 112 11.89 -22.41 -26.93
C VAL A 112 11.43 -23.07 -25.64
N ILE A 113 11.49 -24.40 -25.54
CA ILE A 113 11.10 -25.14 -24.34
C ILE A 113 12.18 -24.96 -23.24
N GLN A 114 13.46 -25.09 -23.58
CA GLN A 114 14.59 -25.01 -22.64
C GLN A 114 15.02 -23.57 -22.34
N GLY A 115 14.80 -22.65 -23.28
CA GLY A 115 15.38 -21.31 -23.25
C GLY A 115 14.72 -20.31 -22.33
N GLY A 116 13.68 -20.64 -21.55
CA GLY A 116 12.92 -19.68 -20.75
C GLY A 116 12.39 -18.51 -21.59
N ALA A 117 11.24 -17.97 -21.28
CA ALA A 117 10.65 -16.85 -22.02
C ALA A 117 11.59 -15.64 -22.03
N THR A 118 12.25 -15.42 -23.17
CA THR A 118 13.08 -14.23 -23.40
C THR A 118 12.16 -13.01 -23.37
N GLY A 119 12.19 -12.24 -22.28
CA GLY A 119 11.50 -10.95 -22.20
C GLY A 119 10.38 -10.81 -21.17
N SER A 120 10.04 -11.84 -20.40
CA SER A 120 9.09 -11.68 -19.30
C SER A 120 9.73 -12.00 -17.96
N THR A 121 9.96 -10.97 -17.16
CA THR A 121 10.47 -11.07 -15.78
C THR A 121 9.46 -11.71 -14.80
N LYS A 122 8.24 -12.04 -15.25
CA LYS A 122 7.14 -12.43 -14.36
C LYS A 122 6.97 -13.92 -14.09
N ALA A 123 7.39 -14.82 -15.00
CA ALA A 123 7.33 -16.27 -14.76
C ALA A 123 8.28 -17.02 -15.70
N PRO A 124 9.52 -17.33 -15.29
CA PRO A 124 10.42 -18.13 -16.09
C PRO A 124 9.80 -19.53 -16.33
N GLY A 125 9.81 -19.98 -17.60
CA GLY A 125 9.26 -21.27 -18.00
C GLY A 125 7.79 -21.27 -18.45
N LEU A 126 7.04 -20.17 -18.30
CA LEU A 126 5.66 -20.07 -18.75
C LEU A 126 5.61 -19.56 -20.20
N GLY A 127 5.10 -20.40 -21.11
CA GLY A 127 4.94 -20.08 -22.53
C GLY A 127 3.48 -19.92 -22.94
N THR A 128 3.29 -19.44 -24.17
CA THR A 128 1.97 -19.37 -24.80
C THR A 128 1.75 -20.62 -25.64
N LEU A 129 0.82 -21.47 -25.21
CA LEU A 129 0.34 -22.63 -25.93
C LEU A 129 -0.93 -22.25 -26.70
N VAL A 130 -0.91 -22.35 -28.01
CA VAL A 130 -2.12 -22.37 -28.83
C VAL A 130 -2.54 -23.82 -28.97
N HIS A 131 -3.59 -24.19 -28.26
CA HIS A 131 -4.11 -25.55 -28.27
C HIS A 131 -5.24 -25.64 -29.32
N PRO A 132 -5.36 -26.74 -30.08
CA PRO A 132 -6.37 -26.84 -31.13
C PRO A 132 -7.78 -26.62 -30.65
N THR A 133 -8.16 -27.23 -29.53
CA THR A 133 -9.54 -27.22 -28.99
C THR A 133 -9.73 -26.24 -27.83
N TYR A 134 -8.72 -26.04 -26.96
CA TYR A 134 -8.83 -25.17 -25.78
C TYR A 134 -8.37 -23.73 -26.02
N GLY A 135 -7.92 -23.41 -27.22
CA GLY A 135 -7.51 -22.06 -27.59
C GLY A 135 -6.15 -21.64 -27.04
N THR A 136 -5.95 -20.35 -26.83
CA THR A 136 -4.68 -19.81 -26.33
C THR A 136 -4.60 -19.87 -24.83
N LEU A 137 -3.59 -20.57 -24.32
CA LEU A 137 -3.38 -20.84 -22.89
C LEU A 137 -1.95 -20.43 -22.48
N LYS A 138 -1.79 -19.97 -21.27
CA LYS A 138 -0.47 -19.89 -20.63
C LYS A 138 -0.16 -21.27 -20.04
N ALA A 139 0.89 -21.92 -20.54
CA ALA A 139 1.27 -23.25 -20.11
C ALA A 139 2.79 -23.41 -20.06
N ASN A 140 3.26 -24.24 -19.14
CA ASN A 140 4.64 -24.69 -19.10
C ASN A 140 4.71 -26.09 -19.72
N CYS A 141 5.69 -26.32 -20.60
CA CYS A 141 6.02 -27.66 -21.08
C CYS A 141 6.89 -28.33 -20.01
N MET A 142 6.30 -29.28 -19.29
CA MET A 142 7.02 -30.03 -18.25
C MET A 142 7.92 -31.09 -18.83
N GLU A 143 7.51 -31.67 -19.93
CA GLU A 143 8.19 -32.77 -20.57
C GLU A 143 7.95 -32.75 -22.09
N VAL A 144 8.96 -33.03 -22.86
CA VAL A 144 8.87 -33.23 -24.32
C VAL A 144 9.72 -34.42 -24.71
N GLU A 145 9.14 -35.35 -25.44
CA GLU A 145 9.83 -36.49 -26.06
C GLU A 145 9.85 -36.32 -27.58
N PHE A 146 10.99 -36.51 -28.17
CA PHE A 146 11.16 -36.55 -29.64
C PHE A 146 11.52 -37.97 -30.09
N GLY A 147 10.67 -38.56 -30.90
CA GLY A 147 10.88 -39.87 -31.52
C GLY A 147 11.25 -39.72 -32.97
N THR A 148 12.33 -40.36 -33.42
CA THR A 148 12.72 -40.49 -34.83
C THR A 148 12.81 -41.95 -35.18
N SER A 149 12.25 -42.31 -36.32
CA SER A 149 12.26 -43.70 -36.80
C SER A 149 12.89 -43.74 -38.22
N TRP A 150 13.68 -44.73 -38.48
CA TRP A 150 14.40 -44.88 -39.75
C TRP A 150 13.43 -45.04 -40.95
N ASP A 151 12.32 -45.72 -40.71
CA ASP A 151 11.30 -45.98 -41.73
C ASP A 151 10.43 -44.75 -42.07
N ARG A 152 10.43 -43.76 -41.18
CA ARG A 152 9.68 -42.51 -41.33
C ARG A 152 10.61 -41.31 -41.47
N GLY A 153 11.57 -41.37 -42.37
CA GLY A 153 12.46 -40.24 -42.67
C GLY A 153 11.65 -38.96 -42.91
N ARG A 154 12.16 -37.80 -42.52
CA ARG A 154 11.52 -36.48 -42.62
C ARG A 154 10.30 -36.23 -41.68
N VAL A 155 10.07 -37.14 -40.73
CA VAL A 155 9.03 -36.98 -39.70
C VAL A 155 9.66 -37.18 -38.32
N VAL A 156 9.37 -36.31 -37.39
CA VAL A 156 9.73 -36.44 -35.96
C VAL A 156 8.44 -36.50 -35.16
N GLU A 157 8.22 -37.60 -34.47
CA GLU A 157 7.12 -37.68 -33.51
C GLU A 157 7.44 -36.87 -32.26
N VAL A 158 6.44 -36.16 -31.69
CA VAL A 158 6.61 -35.34 -30.53
C VAL A 158 5.50 -35.62 -29.52
N ARG A 159 5.88 -35.81 -28.28
CA ARG A 159 4.92 -35.94 -27.15
C ARG A 159 5.20 -34.84 -26.13
N PHE A 160 4.17 -34.09 -25.80
CA PHE A 160 4.26 -33.01 -24.86
C PHE A 160 3.40 -33.28 -23.62
N VAL A 161 3.91 -32.82 -22.47
CA VAL A 161 3.13 -32.69 -21.25
C VAL A 161 3.13 -31.20 -20.87
N PHE A 162 2.02 -30.54 -21.11
CA PHE A 162 1.82 -29.14 -20.73
C PHE A 162 1.02 -29.04 -19.44
N VAL A 163 1.44 -28.13 -18.58
CA VAL A 163 0.73 -27.77 -17.35
C VAL A 163 0.28 -26.33 -17.45
N ARG A 164 -1.01 -26.09 -17.26
CA ARG A 164 -1.54 -24.73 -17.24
C ARG A 164 -0.97 -23.98 -16.05
N GLY A 165 -0.29 -22.86 -16.32
CA GLY A 165 0.23 -21.97 -15.31
C GLY A 165 -0.54 -20.65 -15.29
N GLY A 166 -0.52 -19.99 -14.14
CA GLY A 166 -0.96 -18.63 -13.94
C GLY A 166 0.21 -17.74 -13.55
N ASP A 167 -0.03 -16.46 -13.47
CA ASP A 167 0.93 -15.51 -12.90
C ASP A 167 1.16 -15.88 -11.44
N ARG A 168 2.40 -15.74 -10.97
CA ARG A 168 2.73 -15.98 -9.57
C ARG A 168 1.99 -14.94 -8.72
N LEU A 169 0.96 -15.39 -8.04
CA LEU A 169 0.29 -14.59 -7.03
C LEU A 169 1.20 -14.60 -5.79
N TYR A 170 2.05 -13.59 -5.68
CA TYR A 170 2.56 -13.25 -4.37
C TYR A 170 1.35 -12.75 -3.56
N PRO A 171 1.24 -13.10 -2.25
CA PRO A 171 0.44 -12.26 -1.39
C PRO A 171 0.96 -10.84 -1.68
N GLN A 172 0.11 -9.98 -2.22
CA GLN A 172 0.49 -8.58 -2.40
C GLN A 172 0.94 -8.15 -1.02
N ALA A 173 2.18 -7.66 -0.92
CA ALA A 173 2.59 -6.94 0.27
C ALA A 173 1.43 -5.96 0.50
N LYS A 174 0.68 -6.13 1.59
CA LYS A 174 -0.30 -5.13 2.00
C LYS A 174 0.46 -3.83 1.91
N LYS A 175 -0.07 -2.83 1.18
CA LYS A 175 0.53 -1.49 1.20
C LYS A 175 0.90 -1.24 2.64
N PRO A 176 2.16 -0.83 2.94
CA PRO A 176 2.52 -0.53 4.32
C PRO A 176 1.39 0.30 4.90
N THR A 177 0.84 -0.08 6.02
CA THR A 177 -0.35 0.57 6.59
C THR A 177 -0.11 2.06 6.80
N ALA A 178 1.14 2.46 7.10
CA ALA A 178 1.60 3.84 7.13
C ALA A 178 1.37 4.57 5.79
N SER A 179 1.71 3.97 4.64
CA SER A 179 1.47 4.63 3.33
C SER A 179 -0.02 4.74 2.97
N ALA A 180 -0.87 3.89 3.54
CA ALA A 180 -2.32 4.04 3.42
C ALA A 180 -2.83 5.26 4.21
N VAL A 181 -2.27 5.52 5.40
CA VAL A 181 -2.55 6.73 6.19
C VAL A 181 -2.10 7.98 5.45
N GLU A 182 -0.89 8.00 4.90
CA GLU A 182 -0.38 9.13 4.12
C GLU A 182 -1.25 9.42 2.87
N SER A 183 -1.68 8.39 2.17
CA SER A 183 -2.59 8.53 1.03
C SER A 183 -3.93 9.12 1.46
N ALA A 184 -4.55 8.60 2.52
CA ALA A 184 -5.82 9.11 3.04
C ALA A 184 -5.71 10.54 3.58
N ALA A 185 -4.56 10.90 4.17
CA ALA A 185 -4.26 12.27 4.58
C ALA A 185 -4.16 13.24 3.38
N SER A 186 -3.56 12.77 2.28
CA SER A 186 -3.51 13.52 1.03
C SER A 186 -4.91 13.74 0.44
N ASP A 187 -5.76 12.71 0.45
CA ASP A 187 -7.14 12.78 -0.03
C ASP A 187 -7.97 13.77 0.81
N LEU A 188 -7.78 13.78 2.15
CA LEU A 188 -8.40 14.77 3.02
C LEU A 188 -7.95 16.19 2.69
N ASN A 189 -6.67 16.40 2.44
CA ASN A 189 -6.15 17.71 2.07
C ASN A 189 -6.71 18.20 0.75
N ALA A 190 -6.88 17.32 -0.24
CA ALA A 190 -7.47 17.65 -1.53
C ALA A 190 -8.96 18.00 -1.42
N SER A 191 -9.74 17.19 -0.70
CA SER A 191 -11.18 17.45 -0.48
C SER A 191 -11.41 18.69 0.36
N SER A 192 -10.56 18.96 1.35
CA SER A 192 -10.61 20.17 2.18
C SER A 192 -10.34 21.44 1.37
N LEU A 193 -9.34 21.42 0.46
CA LEU A 193 -9.08 22.54 -0.44
C LEU A 193 -10.30 22.80 -1.36
N LEU A 194 -10.89 21.74 -1.93
CA LEU A 194 -12.05 21.89 -2.82
C LEU A 194 -13.26 22.46 -2.07
N SER A 195 -13.54 21.98 -0.87
CA SER A 195 -14.60 22.51 -0.02
C SER A 195 -14.35 23.96 0.37
N PHE A 196 -13.13 24.28 0.80
CA PHE A 196 -12.72 25.64 1.11
C PHE A 196 -12.97 26.59 -0.07
N ALA A 197 -12.46 26.25 -1.27
CA ALA A 197 -12.64 27.08 -2.46
C ALA A 197 -14.11 27.31 -2.81
N LYS A 198 -14.96 26.29 -2.70
CA LYS A 198 -16.41 26.42 -2.92
C LYS A 198 -17.08 27.36 -1.92
N ARG A 199 -16.73 27.25 -0.63
CA ARG A 199 -17.35 28.08 0.43
C ARG A 199 -16.97 29.54 0.34
N ILE A 200 -15.71 29.86 0.02
CA ILE A 200 -15.26 31.25 -0.06
C ILE A 200 -15.60 31.95 -1.37
N ALA A 201 -15.96 31.19 -2.42
CA ALA A 201 -16.24 31.75 -3.74
C ALA A 201 -17.31 32.87 -3.71
N SER A 202 -18.39 32.69 -2.94
CA SER A 202 -19.43 33.71 -2.75
C SER A 202 -19.00 34.80 -1.76
N ALA A 203 -18.18 34.48 -0.76
CA ALA A 203 -17.77 35.43 0.26
C ALA A 203 -16.78 36.48 -0.30
N ILE A 204 -15.86 36.08 -1.18
CA ILE A 204 -14.84 36.97 -1.77
C ILE A 204 -15.47 38.15 -2.51
N SER A 205 -16.62 37.95 -3.14
CA SER A 205 -17.32 39.01 -3.87
C SER A 205 -17.80 40.19 -2.98
N ALA A 206 -17.85 39.98 -1.66
CA ALA A 206 -18.23 41.03 -0.69
C ALA A 206 -17.11 42.04 -0.38
N GLY A 207 -15.91 41.87 -0.93
CA GLY A 207 -14.86 42.87 -0.95
C GLY A 207 -13.67 42.63 -0.05
N ALA A 208 -12.77 43.61 0.00
CA ALA A 208 -11.45 43.51 0.66
C ALA A 208 -11.49 43.19 2.17
N GLN A 209 -12.57 43.61 2.85
CA GLN A 209 -12.74 43.34 4.28
C GLN A 209 -12.87 41.82 4.58
N VAL A 210 -13.36 41.04 3.63
CA VAL A 210 -13.46 39.58 3.76
C VAL A 210 -12.10 38.94 3.65
N VAL A 211 -11.23 39.42 2.77
CA VAL A 211 -9.83 38.96 2.69
C VAL A 211 -9.06 39.31 3.97
N GLN A 212 -9.31 40.54 4.52
CA GLN A 212 -8.73 40.93 5.79
C GLN A 212 -9.14 40.01 6.96
N SER A 213 -10.35 39.46 6.94
CA SER A 213 -10.78 38.50 7.95
C SER A 213 -10.05 37.16 7.84
N ALA A 214 -9.67 36.72 6.62
CA ALA A 214 -8.78 35.56 6.44
C ALA A 214 -7.39 35.82 7.04
N VAL A 215 -6.79 36.99 6.76
CA VAL A 215 -5.49 37.38 7.32
C VAL A 215 -5.55 37.39 8.84
N SER A 216 -6.56 38.01 9.44
CA SER A 216 -6.68 38.06 10.91
C SER A 216 -6.85 36.67 11.55
N THR A 217 -7.60 35.78 10.91
CA THR A 217 -7.77 34.38 11.35
C THR A 217 -6.44 33.65 11.32
N VAL A 218 -5.68 33.78 10.23
CA VAL A 218 -4.36 33.16 10.07
C VAL A 218 -3.36 33.70 11.09
N VAL A 219 -3.31 35.02 11.29
CA VAL A 219 -2.43 35.62 12.29
C VAL A 219 -2.74 35.13 13.69
N GLY A 220 -4.01 35.06 14.08
CA GLY A 220 -4.43 34.53 15.39
C GLY A 220 -4.08 33.06 15.55
N TRP A 221 -4.32 32.24 14.55
CA TRP A 221 -3.92 30.84 14.56
C TRP A 221 -2.39 30.67 14.63
N TYR A 222 -1.65 31.45 13.85
CA TYR A 222 -0.20 31.38 13.85
C TYR A 222 0.42 31.85 15.18
N GLN A 223 -0.22 32.77 15.90
CA GLN A 223 0.18 33.12 17.26
C GLN A 223 0.12 31.90 18.20
N SER A 224 -0.90 31.05 18.06
CA SER A 224 -0.96 29.78 18.80
C SER A 224 0.21 28.86 18.41
N VAL A 225 0.57 28.77 17.12
CA VAL A 225 1.75 28.02 16.66
C VAL A 225 3.04 28.56 17.28
N THR A 226 3.22 29.90 17.32
CA THR A 226 4.43 30.50 17.89
C THR A 226 4.57 30.26 19.40
N THR A 227 3.48 30.17 20.15
CA THR A 227 3.55 29.79 21.57
C THR A 227 4.05 28.35 21.74
N LEU A 228 3.65 27.43 20.86
CA LEU A 228 4.06 26.03 20.91
C LEU A 228 5.55 25.82 20.57
N ILE A 229 6.10 26.56 19.62
CA ILE A 229 7.53 26.45 19.29
C ILE A 229 8.44 27.01 20.41
N HIS A 230 7.91 27.79 21.34
CA HIS A 230 8.62 28.28 22.52
C HIS A 230 8.38 27.42 23.76
N ASP A 231 7.62 26.30 23.65
CA ASP A 231 7.40 25.38 24.76
C ASP A 231 8.72 24.73 25.20
N VAL A 232 9.09 24.98 26.46
CA VAL A 232 10.33 24.47 27.07
C VAL A 232 10.32 22.94 27.14
N LYS A 233 9.16 22.31 27.31
CA LYS A 233 9.04 20.84 27.34
C LYS A 233 9.57 20.17 26.07
N ARG A 234 9.41 20.82 24.94
CA ARG A 234 9.92 20.34 23.65
C ARG A 234 11.44 20.19 23.66
N PHE A 235 12.16 21.15 24.22
CA PHE A 235 13.62 21.08 24.35
C PHE A 235 14.04 19.97 25.33
N TRP A 236 13.36 19.83 26.43
CA TRP A 236 13.64 18.79 27.41
C TRP A 236 13.39 17.38 26.83
N ASN A 237 12.33 17.20 26.07
CA ASN A 237 12.04 15.95 25.36
C ASN A 237 13.17 15.62 24.36
N SER A 238 13.69 16.62 23.66
CA SER A 238 14.81 16.43 22.74
C SER A 238 16.09 16.01 23.48
N VAL A 239 16.40 16.62 24.62
CA VAL A 239 17.57 16.26 25.45
C VAL A 239 17.42 14.85 26.04
N SER A 240 16.20 14.44 26.38
CA SER A 240 15.93 13.10 26.92
C SER A 240 16.21 11.97 25.93
N THR A 241 16.25 12.26 24.62
CA THR A 241 16.59 11.26 23.59
C THR A 241 18.07 10.91 23.54
N LEU A 242 18.94 11.70 24.19
CA LEU A 242 20.38 11.44 24.23
C LEU A 242 20.71 10.10 24.90
N ALA A 243 21.69 9.41 24.34
CA ALA A 243 22.17 8.16 24.89
C ALA A 243 22.90 8.36 26.24
N GLY A 244 22.69 7.43 27.17
CA GLY A 244 23.42 7.38 28.45
C GLY A 244 22.74 8.13 29.60
N ASN A 245 23.54 8.45 30.64
CA ASN A 245 23.01 9.02 31.90
C ASN A 245 22.38 10.44 31.75
N PHE A 246 22.76 11.16 30.70
CA PHE A 246 22.19 12.49 30.44
C PHE A 246 20.71 12.44 30.06
N GLY A 247 20.36 11.49 29.19
CA GLY A 247 18.94 11.28 28.84
C GLY A 247 18.09 10.87 30.05
N ARG A 248 18.67 10.06 30.96
CA ARG A 248 18.02 9.65 32.22
C ARG A 248 17.79 10.81 33.20
N LEU A 249 18.76 11.73 33.30
CA LEU A 249 18.72 12.83 34.26
C LEU A 249 17.63 13.85 33.91
N PHE A 250 17.38 14.05 32.62
CA PHE A 250 16.46 15.07 32.11
C PHE A 250 15.12 14.51 31.63
N GLY A 251 14.98 13.20 31.49
CA GLY A 251 13.73 12.53 31.19
C GLY A 251 12.82 12.49 32.40
N GLY A 252 12.33 13.67 32.85
CA GLY A 252 11.49 13.82 34.04
C GLY A 252 10.27 12.89 34.01
N GLY A 253 10.34 11.77 34.72
CA GLY A 253 9.34 10.72 34.77
C GLY A 253 9.10 10.07 33.42
N ASN A 254 9.74 9.02 33.10
CA ASN A 254 9.57 8.06 31.97
C ASN A 254 9.17 8.55 30.58
N GLU A 255 8.64 9.77 30.42
CA GLU A 255 8.15 10.28 29.13
C GLU A 255 9.27 10.33 28.05
N GLY A 256 10.52 10.58 28.47
CA GLY A 256 11.66 10.57 27.55
C GLY A 256 12.33 9.21 27.37
N TYR A 257 12.05 8.26 28.23
CA TYR A 257 12.60 6.91 28.22
C TYR A 257 11.61 5.87 27.67
N ALA A 258 10.42 6.29 27.31
CA ALA A 258 9.47 5.42 26.63
C ALA A 258 10.12 4.89 25.38
N GLY A 259 10.04 3.57 25.15
CA GLY A 259 10.62 2.91 23.98
C GLY A 259 10.06 3.42 22.65
N SER A 260 8.96 4.18 22.69
CA SER A 260 8.33 4.87 21.58
C SER A 260 9.14 6.07 21.05
N ASN A 261 10.04 6.64 21.85
CA ASN A 261 10.86 7.77 21.38
C ASN A 261 12.13 7.25 20.69
N PRO A 262 12.38 7.67 19.42
CA PRO A 262 13.61 7.30 18.74
C PRO A 262 14.81 7.88 19.53
N LYS A 263 15.79 7.02 19.81
CA LYS A 263 17.05 7.47 20.42
C LYS A 263 17.81 8.35 19.44
N ALA A 264 18.37 9.45 19.94
CA ALA A 264 19.29 10.26 19.16
C ALA A 264 20.51 9.42 18.69
N ALA A 265 21.09 9.80 17.54
CA ALA A 265 22.31 9.14 17.07
C ALA A 265 23.39 9.16 18.17
N SER A 266 24.20 8.11 18.22
CA SER A 266 25.28 7.98 19.24
C SER A 266 26.28 9.15 19.23
N THR A 267 26.35 9.91 18.15
CA THR A 267 27.18 11.12 17.96
C THR A 267 26.44 12.40 18.33
N ALA A 268 25.16 12.35 18.69
CA ALA A 268 24.39 13.54 19.04
C ALA A 268 24.88 14.15 20.35
N THR A 269 25.00 15.46 20.35
CA THR A 269 25.39 16.28 21.50
C THR A 269 24.32 17.31 21.82
N VAL A 270 24.35 17.86 23.03
CA VAL A 270 23.42 18.97 23.38
C VAL A 270 23.55 20.13 22.39
N ALA A 271 24.78 20.46 21.97
CA ALA A 271 25.02 21.52 21.00
C ALA A 271 24.39 21.23 19.62
N SER A 272 24.46 19.98 19.14
CA SER A 272 23.81 19.59 17.89
C SER A 272 22.28 19.66 17.99
N LEU A 273 21.71 19.29 19.14
CA LEU A 273 20.27 19.39 19.37
C LEU A 273 19.77 20.84 19.43
N ILE A 274 20.53 21.74 20.07
CA ILE A 274 20.23 23.17 20.10
C ILE A 274 20.26 23.75 18.68
N SER A 275 21.27 23.38 17.88
CA SER A 275 21.38 23.82 16.48
C SER A 275 20.20 23.32 15.66
N ALA A 276 19.81 22.05 15.79
CA ALA A 276 18.66 21.48 15.11
C ALA A 276 17.34 22.17 15.54
N ASP A 277 17.15 22.43 16.84
CA ASP A 277 15.97 23.15 17.32
C ASP A 277 15.90 24.57 16.77
N THR A 278 17.03 25.27 16.68
CA THR A 278 17.10 26.62 16.08
C THR A 278 16.69 26.59 14.60
N LEU A 279 17.18 25.64 13.83
CA LEU A 279 16.80 25.46 12.42
C LEU A 279 15.32 25.13 12.27
N ASN A 280 14.79 24.25 13.10
CA ASN A 280 13.38 23.86 13.11
C ASN A 280 12.47 25.05 13.43
N ARG A 281 12.84 25.87 14.41
CA ARG A 281 12.12 27.11 14.73
C ARG A 281 12.12 28.08 13.55
N ALA A 282 13.28 28.28 12.91
CA ALA A 282 13.40 29.12 11.74
C ALA A 282 12.50 28.64 10.58
N ALA A 283 12.43 27.33 10.38
CA ALA A 283 11.55 26.72 9.36
C ALA A 283 10.06 27.00 9.65
N VAL A 284 9.61 26.86 10.92
CA VAL A 284 8.23 27.19 11.30
C VAL A 284 7.93 28.66 11.12
N VAL A 285 8.86 29.56 11.46
CA VAL A 285 8.72 31.02 11.27
C VAL A 285 8.62 31.36 9.78
N ALA A 286 9.47 30.76 8.95
CA ALA A 286 9.43 30.98 7.50
C ALA A 286 8.11 30.49 6.89
N ALA A 287 7.64 29.29 7.29
CA ALA A 287 6.36 28.76 6.84
C ALA A 287 5.18 29.66 7.30
N GLY A 288 5.21 30.17 8.52
CA GLY A 288 4.19 31.10 9.04
C GLY A 288 4.15 32.43 8.27
N SER A 289 5.30 32.97 7.92
CA SER A 289 5.40 34.17 7.08
C SER A 289 4.80 33.92 5.68
N ALA A 290 5.12 32.77 5.08
CA ALA A 290 4.56 32.36 3.80
C ALA A 290 3.04 32.16 3.86
N LEU A 291 2.52 31.60 4.95
CA LEU A 291 1.07 31.45 5.17
C LEU A 291 0.38 32.80 5.29
N THR A 292 0.96 33.76 6.03
CA THR A 292 0.40 35.09 6.15
C THR A 292 0.38 35.84 4.82
N ALA A 293 1.43 35.70 4.02
CA ALA A 293 1.49 36.24 2.66
C ALA A 293 0.44 35.60 1.73
N ALA A 294 0.28 34.28 1.80
CA ALA A 294 -0.72 33.55 1.03
C ALA A 294 -2.15 33.93 1.44
N ALA A 295 -2.41 34.21 2.74
CA ALA A 295 -3.70 34.66 3.22
C ALA A 295 -4.14 35.99 2.57
N SER A 296 -3.21 36.90 2.31
CA SER A 296 -3.49 38.18 1.63
C SER A 296 -3.95 37.97 0.17
N ASN A 297 -3.60 36.85 -0.43
CA ASN A 297 -3.94 36.49 -1.82
C ASN A 297 -4.99 35.39 -1.91
N VAL A 298 -5.66 35.01 -0.81
CA VAL A 298 -6.60 33.88 -0.74
C VAL A 298 -7.77 34.02 -1.72
N GLY A 299 -8.10 35.26 -2.10
CA GLY A 299 -9.14 35.56 -3.07
C GLY A 299 -8.82 35.07 -4.49
N THR A 300 -7.55 35.04 -4.85
CA THR A 300 -7.09 34.68 -6.20
C THR A 300 -6.34 33.35 -6.25
N ASP A 301 -5.72 32.93 -5.15
CA ASP A 301 -4.92 31.70 -5.08
C ASP A 301 -5.17 30.92 -3.78
N GLN A 302 -6.22 30.12 -3.78
CA GLN A 302 -6.59 29.23 -2.69
C GLN A 302 -5.62 28.06 -2.54
N THR A 303 -4.99 27.63 -3.63
CA THR A 303 -4.06 26.49 -3.63
C THR A 303 -2.79 26.82 -2.89
N SER A 304 -2.19 27.99 -3.14
CA SER A 304 -1.02 28.46 -2.40
C SER A 304 -1.34 28.64 -0.91
N PHE A 305 -2.53 29.15 -0.58
CA PHE A 305 -2.95 29.27 0.80
C PHE A 305 -3.05 27.90 1.52
N ALA A 306 -3.72 26.93 0.93
CA ALA A 306 -3.82 25.59 1.51
C ALA A 306 -2.46 24.87 1.60
N THR A 307 -1.58 25.11 0.62
CA THR A 307 -0.22 24.55 0.63
C THR A 307 0.62 25.18 1.74
N ALA A 308 0.54 26.48 1.94
CA ALA A 308 1.22 27.20 3.00
C ALA A 308 0.69 26.76 4.39
N ALA A 309 -0.61 26.55 4.54
CA ALA A 309 -1.19 26.04 5.78
C ALA A 309 -0.62 24.66 6.17
N ARG A 310 -0.55 23.74 5.20
CA ARG A 310 0.09 22.43 5.39
C ARG A 310 1.57 22.53 5.72
N ALA A 311 2.29 23.46 5.08
CA ALA A 311 3.71 23.65 5.34
C ALA A 311 3.99 24.06 6.80
N VAL A 312 3.18 24.94 7.38
CA VAL A 312 3.30 25.33 8.80
C VAL A 312 3.09 24.10 9.72
N VAL A 313 2.04 23.35 9.47
CA VAL A 313 1.70 22.18 10.31
C VAL A 313 2.78 21.11 10.21
N SER A 314 3.27 20.85 9.00
CA SER A 314 4.37 19.91 8.73
C SER A 314 5.68 20.37 9.36
N ALA A 315 6.02 21.66 9.26
CA ALA A 315 7.22 22.22 9.90
C ALA A 315 7.13 22.13 11.44
N LEU A 316 5.94 22.36 12.01
CA LEU A 316 5.72 22.21 13.45
C LEU A 316 5.87 20.73 13.88
N ALA A 317 5.30 19.78 13.12
CA ALA A 317 5.47 18.35 13.38
C ALA A 317 6.95 17.94 13.30
N ALA A 318 7.66 18.38 12.25
CA ALA A 318 9.09 18.11 12.07
C ALA A 318 9.97 18.74 13.16
N SER A 319 9.49 19.78 13.83
CA SER A 319 10.17 20.40 14.95
C SER A 319 10.06 19.60 16.26
N ALA A 320 9.16 18.63 16.34
CA ALA A 320 9.01 17.77 17.49
C ALA A 320 10.15 16.75 17.58
N SER A 321 10.56 16.40 18.78
CA SER A 321 11.63 15.44 19.06
C SER A 321 11.19 13.98 18.80
N SER A 322 9.89 13.73 18.86
CA SER A 322 9.26 12.41 18.66
C SER A 322 7.89 12.54 18.01
N PRO A 323 7.38 11.48 17.35
CA PRO A 323 6.03 11.48 16.82
C PRO A 323 4.94 11.74 17.89
N SER A 324 5.11 11.24 19.12
CA SER A 324 4.20 11.48 20.24
C SER A 324 4.14 12.96 20.64
N ASP A 325 5.30 13.62 20.69
CA ASP A 325 5.37 15.06 20.96
C ASP A 325 4.74 15.87 19.82
N GLY A 326 4.96 15.43 18.56
CA GLY A 326 4.31 16.01 17.40
C GLY A 326 2.78 15.93 17.47
N ILE A 327 2.24 14.77 17.82
CA ILE A 327 0.79 14.58 18.02
C ILE A 327 0.28 15.52 19.12
N ARG A 328 0.97 15.59 20.27
CA ARG A 328 0.61 16.47 21.39
C ARG A 328 0.59 17.96 20.98
N LEU A 329 1.65 18.44 20.32
CA LEU A 329 1.74 19.82 19.87
C LEU A 329 0.63 20.16 18.87
N LEU A 330 0.39 19.30 17.90
CA LEU A 330 -0.63 19.51 16.89
C LEU A 330 -2.05 19.46 17.49
N SER A 331 -2.31 18.55 18.43
CA SER A 331 -3.63 18.42 19.07
C SER A 331 -4.03 19.70 19.81
N SER A 332 -3.07 20.43 20.38
CA SER A 332 -3.35 21.72 21.05
C SER A 332 -3.81 22.83 20.08
N LEU A 333 -3.48 22.74 18.76
CA LEU A 333 -3.97 23.68 17.76
C LEU A 333 -5.44 23.47 17.36
N LEU A 334 -6.00 22.31 17.64
CA LEU A 334 -7.39 21.99 17.27
C LEU A 334 -8.42 22.80 18.07
N SER A 335 -8.03 23.33 19.21
CA SER A 335 -8.88 24.19 20.06
C SER A 335 -8.98 25.63 19.57
N TYR A 336 -8.21 26.02 18.55
CA TYR A 336 -8.26 27.39 18.05
C TYR A 336 -9.62 27.72 17.43
N ALA A 337 -10.23 28.82 17.89
CA ALA A 337 -11.42 29.41 17.31
C ALA A 337 -11.16 30.90 17.02
N PRO A 338 -11.46 31.39 15.81
CA PRO A 338 -11.32 32.80 15.52
C PRO A 338 -12.32 33.62 16.32
N PRO A 339 -12.00 34.87 16.70
CA PRO A 339 -12.94 35.73 17.37
C PRO A 339 -14.18 35.99 16.51
N PRO A 340 -15.40 35.99 17.10
CA PRO A 340 -16.64 36.11 16.33
C PRO A 340 -16.76 37.50 15.68
N VAL A 341 -17.25 37.54 14.44
CA VAL A 341 -17.62 38.79 13.75
C VAL A 341 -18.95 39.28 14.32
N VAL A 342 -18.99 40.54 14.73
CA VAL A 342 -20.20 41.15 15.25
C VAL A 342 -20.96 41.85 14.12
N GLY A 343 -22.24 41.55 13.95
CA GLY A 343 -23.13 42.17 12.98
C GLY A 343 -23.90 41.19 12.10
N SER A 344 -24.96 41.68 11.47
CA SER A 344 -25.84 40.89 10.57
C SER A 344 -25.83 41.42 9.12
N SER A 345 -24.89 42.31 8.78
CA SER A 345 -24.75 42.79 7.40
C SER A 345 -24.24 41.68 6.46
N GLN A 346 -24.52 41.81 5.15
CA GLN A 346 -24.01 40.86 4.15
C GLN A 346 -22.47 40.72 4.20
N VAL A 347 -21.76 41.81 4.50
CA VAL A 347 -20.31 41.80 4.68
C VAL A 347 -19.94 41.03 5.93
N ALA A 348 -20.64 41.21 7.05
CA ALA A 348 -20.36 40.45 8.29
C ALA A 348 -20.62 38.95 8.12
N ILE A 349 -21.67 38.56 7.39
CA ILE A 349 -21.94 37.17 7.02
C ILE A 349 -20.81 36.60 6.16
N ALA A 350 -20.35 37.34 5.15
CA ALA A 350 -19.24 36.94 4.29
C ALA A 350 -17.91 36.80 5.07
N GLN A 351 -17.62 37.73 6.00
CA GLN A 351 -16.47 37.67 6.90
C GLN A 351 -16.53 36.42 7.81
N THR A 352 -17.70 36.12 8.40
CA THR A 352 -17.88 34.91 9.21
C THR A 352 -17.67 33.64 8.37
N THR A 353 -18.19 33.59 7.15
CA THR A 353 -17.99 32.49 6.22
C THR A 353 -16.51 32.31 5.90
N MET A 354 -15.78 33.39 5.65
CA MET A 354 -14.33 33.34 5.39
C MET A 354 -13.55 32.85 6.62
N GLN A 355 -13.82 33.38 7.79
CA GLN A 355 -13.15 32.99 9.04
C GLN A 355 -13.38 31.50 9.36
N THR A 356 -14.61 31.04 9.32
CA THR A 356 -14.95 29.65 9.58
C THR A 356 -14.30 28.71 8.55
N SER A 357 -14.34 29.10 7.26
CA SER A 357 -13.71 28.31 6.19
C SER A 357 -12.18 28.22 6.37
N CYS A 358 -11.50 29.32 6.71
CA CYS A 358 -10.07 29.32 7.01
C CYS A 358 -9.75 28.46 8.24
N ALA A 359 -10.52 28.60 9.34
CA ALA A 359 -10.33 27.82 10.54
C ALA A 359 -10.53 26.31 10.29
N ASP A 360 -11.54 25.94 9.50
CA ASP A 360 -11.80 24.56 9.11
C ASP A 360 -10.63 23.98 8.28
N LEU A 361 -10.14 24.73 7.30
CA LEU A 361 -8.99 24.30 6.49
C LEU A 361 -7.72 24.08 7.35
N LEU A 362 -7.41 25.02 8.25
CA LEU A 362 -6.26 24.94 9.16
C LEU A 362 -6.42 23.74 10.12
N ARG A 363 -7.60 23.52 10.66
CA ARG A 363 -7.91 22.40 11.55
C ARG A 363 -7.78 21.07 10.85
N ARG A 364 -8.31 20.94 9.61
CA ARG A 364 -8.20 19.70 8.79
C ARG A 364 -6.77 19.42 8.36
N ALA A 365 -5.99 20.45 8.02
CA ALA A 365 -4.57 20.29 7.77
C ALA A 365 -3.84 19.76 9.01
N THR A 366 -4.22 20.25 10.19
CA THR A 366 -3.66 19.81 11.49
C THR A 366 -4.03 18.35 11.77
N VAL A 367 -5.30 17.96 11.62
CA VAL A 367 -5.76 16.58 11.79
C VAL A 367 -5.09 15.62 10.81
N SER A 368 -4.93 16.04 9.55
CA SER A 368 -4.19 15.29 8.53
C SER A 368 -2.75 15.03 8.97
N GLN A 369 -2.05 16.04 9.50
CA GLN A 369 -0.69 15.89 9.98
C GLN A 369 -0.57 15.06 11.26
N ILE A 370 -1.54 15.12 12.16
CA ILE A 370 -1.63 14.23 13.34
C ILE A 370 -1.66 12.77 12.89
N ALA A 371 -2.48 12.45 11.89
CA ALA A 371 -2.57 11.10 11.33
C ALA A 371 -1.23 10.64 10.71
N VAL A 372 -0.55 11.54 9.98
CA VAL A 372 0.80 11.26 9.44
C VAL A 372 1.82 11.06 10.57
N SER A 373 1.78 11.85 11.62
CA SER A 373 2.65 11.66 12.80
C SER A 373 2.37 10.33 13.50
N ALA A 374 1.10 9.91 13.57
CA ALA A 374 0.71 8.62 14.12
C ALA A 374 1.24 7.44 13.30
N SER A 375 1.33 7.57 11.97
CA SER A 375 1.90 6.51 11.13
C SER A 375 3.41 6.31 11.37
N ALA A 376 4.11 7.34 11.83
CA ALA A 376 5.52 7.27 12.23
C ALA A 376 5.71 6.87 13.71
N TYR A 377 4.66 6.90 14.53
CA TYR A 377 4.71 6.51 15.93
C TYR A 377 4.99 5.02 16.08
N GLN A 378 5.85 4.63 17.02
CA GLN A 378 6.19 3.24 17.30
C GLN A 378 5.62 2.85 18.70
N PRO A 379 4.48 2.15 18.75
CA PRO A 379 3.91 1.74 20.03
C PRO A 379 4.81 0.76 20.76
N VAL A 380 4.86 0.89 22.09
CA VAL A 380 5.69 0.06 22.99
C VAL A 380 4.94 -1.18 23.46
N SER A 381 3.61 -1.10 23.52
CA SER A 381 2.71 -2.16 23.96
C SER A 381 1.41 -2.15 23.15
N ALA A 382 0.64 -3.22 23.26
CA ALA A 382 -0.69 -3.29 22.67
C ALA A 382 -1.64 -2.24 23.29
N ASP A 383 -1.49 -1.97 24.59
CA ASP A 383 -2.28 -0.97 25.32
C ASP A 383 -1.95 0.45 24.84
N ASP A 384 -0.66 0.77 24.69
CA ASP A 384 -0.16 2.04 24.14
C ASP A 384 -0.67 2.27 22.69
N ALA A 385 -0.61 1.25 21.85
CA ALA A 385 -1.18 1.32 20.50
C ALA A 385 -2.68 1.63 20.51
N SER A 386 -3.42 1.02 21.44
CA SER A 386 -4.86 1.23 21.60
C SER A 386 -5.18 2.62 22.12
N GLU A 387 -4.43 3.13 23.10
CA GLU A 387 -4.61 4.47 23.65
C GLU A 387 -4.40 5.55 22.60
N VAL A 388 -3.30 5.47 21.84
CA VAL A 388 -3.01 6.42 20.75
C VAL A 388 -4.07 6.32 19.64
N ARG A 389 -4.47 5.10 19.26
CA ARG A 389 -5.53 4.86 18.27
C ARG A 389 -6.83 5.53 18.69
N ASP A 390 -7.26 5.31 19.93
CA ASP A 390 -8.56 5.80 20.42
C ASP A 390 -8.55 7.33 20.58
N ALA A 391 -7.43 7.91 21.03
CA ALA A 391 -7.26 9.35 21.10
C ALA A 391 -7.36 10.01 19.72
N ILE A 392 -6.67 9.49 18.71
CA ILE A 392 -6.72 10.04 17.34
C ILE A 392 -8.07 9.79 16.68
N ALA A 393 -8.67 8.61 16.90
CA ALA A 393 -10.01 8.32 16.40
C ALA A 393 -11.04 9.32 16.95
N ALA A 394 -10.97 9.68 18.22
CA ALA A 394 -11.85 10.68 18.82
C ALA A 394 -11.70 12.07 18.20
N LEU A 395 -10.46 12.50 17.89
CA LEU A 395 -10.21 13.76 17.17
C LEU A 395 -10.82 13.74 15.76
N LEU A 396 -10.65 12.64 15.04
CA LEU A 396 -11.23 12.46 13.71
C LEU A 396 -12.76 12.40 13.74
N ASP A 397 -13.35 11.72 14.73
CA ASP A 397 -14.82 11.65 14.90
C ASP A 397 -15.44 13.01 15.18
N SER A 398 -14.74 13.86 15.95
CA SER A 398 -15.13 15.26 16.16
C SER A 398 -15.18 16.03 14.84
N GLU A 399 -14.13 15.92 14.02
CA GLU A 399 -14.07 16.63 12.73
C GLU A 399 -15.05 16.05 11.69
N ILE A 400 -15.29 14.73 11.71
CA ILE A 400 -16.33 14.07 10.90
C ILE A 400 -17.71 14.67 11.20
N THR A 401 -18.01 14.86 12.49
CA THR A 401 -19.28 15.46 12.93
C THR A 401 -19.43 16.91 12.44
N ILE A 402 -18.33 17.69 12.50
CA ILE A 402 -18.33 19.07 12.01
C ILE A 402 -18.58 19.10 10.49
N ALA A 403 -17.86 18.26 9.72
CA ALA A 403 -18.02 18.20 8.28
C ALA A 403 -19.44 17.74 7.86
N ALA A 404 -20.02 16.79 8.59
CA ALA A 404 -21.40 16.33 8.39
C ALA A 404 -22.43 17.46 8.62
N ASN A 405 -22.28 18.20 9.72
CA ASN A 405 -23.16 19.32 10.06
C ASN A 405 -23.04 20.47 9.05
N GLN A 406 -21.90 20.61 8.39
CA GLN A 406 -21.67 21.61 7.34
C GLN A 406 -22.14 21.15 5.95
N GLY A 407 -22.56 19.88 5.78
CA GLY A 407 -22.96 19.30 4.51
C GLY A 407 -21.79 19.10 3.53
N GLU A 408 -20.59 18.88 4.02
CA GLU A 408 -19.38 18.73 3.23
C GLU A 408 -19.09 17.24 2.95
N ASP A 409 -19.90 16.60 2.11
CA ASP A 409 -19.85 15.14 1.85
C ASP A 409 -18.45 14.64 1.43
N GLY A 410 -17.75 15.39 0.57
CA GLY A 410 -16.41 15.01 0.11
C GLY A 410 -15.39 14.96 1.23
N VAL A 411 -15.42 15.94 2.15
CA VAL A 411 -14.56 15.99 3.33
C VAL A 411 -14.96 14.91 4.33
N TYR A 412 -16.27 14.74 4.55
CA TYR A 412 -16.80 13.69 5.42
C TYR A 412 -16.30 12.28 5.01
N LEU A 413 -16.36 11.96 3.72
CA LEU A 413 -15.89 10.67 3.21
C LEU A 413 -14.37 10.51 3.35
N SER A 414 -13.60 11.58 3.08
CA SER A 414 -12.14 11.55 3.23
C SER A 414 -11.71 11.40 4.70
N LEU A 415 -12.39 12.06 5.63
CA LEU A 415 -12.16 11.91 7.07
C LEU A 415 -12.46 10.50 7.56
N ARG A 416 -13.54 9.88 7.10
CA ARG A 416 -13.85 8.49 7.41
C ARG A 416 -12.80 7.53 6.85
N GLY A 417 -12.32 7.77 5.64
CA GLY A 417 -11.24 7.02 5.03
C GLY A 417 -9.94 7.14 5.85
N LEU A 418 -9.59 8.35 6.27
CA LEU A 418 -8.42 8.59 7.11
C LEU A 418 -8.54 7.90 8.49
N ARG A 419 -9.71 8.00 9.12
CA ARG A 419 -9.99 7.30 10.39
C ARG A 419 -9.79 5.79 10.25
N GLN A 420 -10.35 5.20 9.20
CA GLN A 420 -10.21 3.77 8.93
C GLN A 420 -8.74 3.38 8.71
N ALA A 421 -7.98 4.20 7.97
CA ALA A 421 -6.57 3.94 7.70
C ALA A 421 -5.73 4.01 9.00
N VAL A 422 -5.93 5.01 9.85
CA VAL A 422 -5.22 5.16 11.15
C VAL A 422 -5.54 4.01 12.09
N VAL A 423 -6.82 3.64 12.23
CA VAL A 423 -7.23 2.51 13.08
C VAL A 423 -6.58 1.21 12.59
N ALA A 424 -6.66 0.94 11.29
CA ALA A 424 -6.07 -0.27 10.71
C ALA A 424 -4.54 -0.31 10.85
N ASP A 425 -3.86 0.84 10.78
CA ASP A 425 -2.41 0.95 10.92
C ASP A 425 -1.97 0.66 12.37
N LEU A 426 -2.59 1.30 13.34
CA LEU A 426 -2.25 1.13 14.77
C LEU A 426 -2.65 -0.25 15.27
N ASP A 427 -3.79 -0.81 14.85
CA ASP A 427 -4.18 -2.19 15.16
C ASP A 427 -3.19 -3.20 14.59
N ALA A 428 -2.75 -3.02 13.34
CA ALA A 428 -1.79 -3.93 12.71
C ALA A 428 -0.43 -3.90 13.43
N ARG A 429 0.02 -2.73 13.88
CA ARG A 429 1.29 -2.57 14.60
C ARG A 429 1.19 -2.96 16.07
N GLY A 430 0.03 -2.79 16.69
CA GLY A 430 -0.23 -3.17 18.08
C GLY A 430 -0.49 -4.66 18.29
N SER A 431 -1.03 -5.37 17.29
CA SER A 431 -1.51 -6.75 17.41
C SER A 431 -0.44 -7.79 17.79
N GLY A 432 0.82 -7.50 17.51
CA GLY A 432 1.95 -8.39 17.84
C GLY A 432 2.72 -7.98 19.09
N LEU A 433 2.29 -6.93 19.79
CA LEU A 433 2.97 -6.40 20.97
C LEU A 433 2.39 -7.00 22.26
N ALA A 434 3.25 -7.11 23.26
CA ALA A 434 2.83 -7.53 24.59
C ALA A 434 1.92 -6.48 25.26
N SER A 435 0.99 -6.93 26.09
CA SER A 435 0.19 -6.05 26.93
C SER A 435 0.90 -5.66 28.23
N VAL A 436 0.51 -4.54 28.82
CA VAL A 436 1.05 -4.09 30.08
C VAL A 436 0.34 -4.80 31.23
N GLN A 437 1.11 -5.39 32.15
CA GLN A 437 0.60 -6.06 33.34
C GLN A 437 1.19 -5.45 34.62
N VAL A 438 0.42 -5.51 35.69
CA VAL A 438 0.85 -5.04 37.02
C VAL A 438 1.48 -6.21 37.78
N PHE A 439 2.76 -6.10 38.08
CA PHE A 439 3.49 -7.06 38.88
C PHE A 439 3.65 -6.57 40.33
N SER A 440 3.58 -7.51 41.28
CA SER A 440 3.74 -7.23 42.70
C SER A 440 4.69 -8.25 43.35
N PHE A 441 5.68 -7.76 44.06
CA PHE A 441 6.70 -8.57 44.76
C PHE A 441 6.69 -8.24 46.25
N GLY A 442 7.12 -9.17 47.08
CA GLY A 442 7.17 -8.99 48.53
C GLY A 442 8.26 -8.03 48.98
N ASN A 443 9.33 -7.85 48.22
CA ASN A 443 10.48 -6.99 48.54
C ASN A 443 10.97 -6.26 47.30
N THR A 444 11.71 -5.15 47.50
CA THR A 444 12.44 -4.45 46.46
C THR A 444 13.59 -5.31 45.96
N LEU A 445 13.70 -5.47 44.64
CA LEU A 445 14.74 -6.23 43.97
C LEU A 445 15.40 -5.36 42.89
N PRO A 446 16.67 -5.64 42.48
CA PRO A 446 17.27 -4.94 41.36
C PRO A 446 16.56 -5.26 40.02
N ALA A 447 16.53 -4.29 39.11
CA ALA A 447 15.92 -4.44 37.80
C ALA A 447 16.45 -5.65 37.01
N LEU A 448 17.77 -5.90 37.08
CA LEU A 448 18.42 -7.04 36.44
C LEU A 448 17.86 -8.40 36.94
N ALA A 449 17.67 -8.50 38.27
CA ALA A 449 17.11 -9.72 38.87
C ALA A 449 15.64 -9.90 38.52
N LEU A 450 14.87 -8.81 38.49
CA LEU A 450 13.47 -8.81 38.08
C LEU A 450 13.29 -9.12 36.58
N ALA A 451 14.12 -8.57 35.71
CA ALA A 451 14.09 -8.87 34.28
C ALA A 451 14.37 -10.35 34.02
N ASN A 452 15.37 -10.91 34.69
CA ASN A 452 15.66 -12.36 34.58
C ASN A 452 14.50 -13.22 35.15
N ARG A 453 13.83 -12.76 36.20
CA ARG A 453 12.71 -13.47 36.82
C ARG A 453 11.43 -13.42 35.99
N LEU A 454 11.11 -12.27 35.39
CA LEU A 454 9.89 -12.04 34.61
C LEU A 454 10.04 -12.56 33.17
N TYR A 455 11.17 -12.23 32.52
CA TYR A 455 11.37 -12.47 31.09
C TYR A 455 12.36 -13.59 30.79
N ARG A 456 13.04 -14.15 31.82
CA ARG A 456 14.18 -15.07 31.69
C ARG A 456 15.33 -14.49 30.85
N ASP A 457 15.36 -13.18 30.73
CA ASP A 457 16.33 -12.42 29.97
C ASP A 457 16.74 -11.16 30.74
N ALA A 458 17.99 -11.15 31.24
CA ALA A 458 18.54 -10.03 31.99
C ALA A 458 18.83 -8.80 31.10
N THR A 459 18.95 -8.97 29.79
CA THR A 459 19.21 -7.85 28.85
C THR A 459 18.02 -6.90 28.75
N ARG A 460 16.81 -7.35 29.10
CA ARG A 460 15.58 -6.54 29.17
C ARG A 460 15.45 -5.70 30.43
N SER A 461 16.52 -5.60 31.26
CA SER A 461 16.50 -4.80 32.49
C SER A 461 16.26 -3.31 32.21
N ASP A 462 16.80 -2.76 31.13
CA ASP A 462 16.61 -1.35 30.77
C ASP A 462 15.17 -1.05 30.31
N GLU A 463 14.55 -1.99 29.63
CA GLU A 463 13.13 -1.94 29.28
C GLU A 463 12.26 -1.91 30.56
N LEU A 464 12.52 -2.83 31.49
CA LEU A 464 11.80 -2.88 32.77
C LEU A 464 11.95 -1.60 33.56
N VAL A 465 13.15 -1.02 33.59
CA VAL A 465 13.44 0.27 34.25
C VAL A 465 12.65 1.40 33.57
N SER A 466 12.57 1.38 32.26
CA SER A 466 11.82 2.41 31.51
C SER A 466 10.33 2.38 31.82
N GLN A 467 9.75 1.19 31.99
CA GLN A 467 8.32 1.01 32.25
C GLN A 467 7.94 1.26 33.72
N ALA A 468 8.75 0.76 34.64
CA ALA A 468 8.47 0.87 36.08
C ALA A 468 8.85 2.22 36.71
N ASN A 469 9.68 3.01 36.02
CA ASN A 469 10.19 4.32 36.48
C ASN A 469 10.70 4.33 37.93
N PRO A 470 11.66 3.49 38.30
CA PRO A 470 12.16 3.48 39.68
C PRO A 470 13.05 4.70 39.95
N ILE A 471 13.11 5.13 41.20
CA ILE A 471 14.07 6.15 41.63
C ILE A 471 15.53 5.68 41.32
N HIS A 472 15.79 4.39 41.49
CA HIS A 472 17.08 3.79 41.16
C HIS A 472 16.89 2.34 40.68
N PRO A 473 17.57 1.88 39.63
CA PRO A 473 17.42 0.52 39.06
C PRO A 473 17.75 -0.62 40.02
N ALA A 474 18.57 -0.36 41.03
CA ALA A 474 18.87 -1.36 42.06
C ALA A 474 17.72 -1.57 43.07
N PHE A 475 16.78 -0.66 43.15
CA PHE A 475 15.65 -0.67 44.07
C PHE A 475 14.35 -0.46 43.35
N MET A 476 13.88 -1.49 42.64
CA MET A 476 12.61 -1.42 41.93
C MET A 476 11.42 -1.34 42.88
N PRO A 477 10.35 -0.64 42.54
CA PRO A 477 9.13 -0.60 43.35
C PRO A 477 8.58 -2.01 43.60
N VAL A 478 7.94 -2.21 44.73
CA VAL A 478 7.28 -3.49 45.08
C VAL A 478 6.12 -3.80 44.14
N LYS A 479 5.46 -2.76 43.62
CA LYS A 479 4.38 -2.84 42.65
C LYS A 479 4.68 -1.90 41.48
N PHE A 480 4.68 -2.44 40.28
CA PHE A 480 4.95 -1.67 39.08
C PHE A 480 4.28 -2.32 37.85
N SER A 481 4.11 -1.53 36.81
CA SER A 481 3.61 -2.00 35.53
C SER A 481 4.78 -2.35 34.61
N ALA A 482 4.68 -3.47 33.90
CA ALA A 482 5.66 -3.90 32.90
C ALA A 482 4.97 -4.73 31.82
N LEU A 483 5.66 -4.96 30.70
CA LEU A 483 5.14 -5.80 29.62
C LEU A 483 4.95 -7.25 30.10
N SER A 484 3.90 -7.87 29.62
CA SER A 484 3.72 -9.33 29.76
C SER A 484 4.77 -10.08 28.94
N ASN A 485 5.01 -11.34 29.32
CA ASN A 485 5.98 -12.18 28.61
C ASN A 485 5.39 -12.71 27.30
#